data_efd9ae216fdfe72c018df2288d607bdb
#
_entry.id   efd9ae216fdfe72c018df2288d607bdb
#
_cell.length_a   1.000
_cell.length_b   1.000
_cell.length_c   1.000
_cell.angle_alpha   90.00
_cell.angle_beta   90.00
_cell.angle_gamma   90.00
#
_symmetry.space_group_name_H-M   'P 1'
#
loop_
_entity.id
_entity.type
_entity.pdbx_description
1 polymer ?
#
loop_
_entity_poly.entity_id
_entity_poly.type
_entity_poly.pdbx_seq_one_letter_code
_entity_poly.pdbx_strand_id
1 'polypeptide(L)'
;MKYRITYGESIKKTDDRNTPDFFASSLLSEIASRTTYIERNQDYLTGANLLDHFSTPETNQVEGLPILKAMAQTNWAKLIVSATTDRLGILGFRSAAASDENGDEVIAQLFDRDEMGIQAQEAMTLACGYRQSYLYVDPRTKRQKVFPPTNAAVMRDPYGEPIAAVVMYRDRALQRDVLNLFIRGEIDPATGEAAGGVYMAVAVKEITSVTPTLSIEEARARAAKKDHECITAYDTEIPYNRLVSQGWTWWKEYDPIEVSRIPVTVLKNKDARAEFEEHTSLIDRINHMVAHRLLIATMQAFRQRVFIGNFKEFDREGRPIDYDNVFKNGIGINWMLPKESNFQESAQTSFQEFLQAAKQDVQDLASLTYTPMSYFSDSLNQSSAGADAARENSTAKVEDRRKRFAPAWKRHVSLLLELNGEKERADINKLEPIWGPLQTYTLTEKTAAFATLVANGIAISTALREGLHFTPEQITRAQVEIRDEALWNQVIGQSNQGTPLTRAKQANSMTQQDDNALKQQNQSADVIAQKRGEADDSAN
;
A
#
# COMPACT_ATOMS: atom_id res chain seq x y z
N MET A 1 -24.94 18.11 30.91
CA MET A 1 -24.64 19.50 30.47
C MET A 1 -24.80 19.58 28.96
N LYS A 2 -25.57 20.51 28.43
CA LYS A 2 -25.57 20.76 26.99
C LYS A 2 -24.33 21.59 26.66
N TYR A 3 -23.43 21.06 25.88
CA TYR A 3 -22.32 21.81 25.35
C TYR A 3 -22.86 22.99 24.53
N ARG A 4 -22.52 24.22 24.86
CA ARG A 4 -22.95 25.40 24.11
C ARG A 4 -21.95 25.71 23.02
N ILE A 5 -22.44 25.82 21.81
CA ILE A 5 -21.70 26.33 20.66
C ILE A 5 -22.31 27.67 20.30
N THR A 6 -21.46 28.69 20.10
CA THR A 6 -21.89 29.99 19.61
C THR A 6 -21.62 30.07 18.11
N TYR A 7 -22.67 30.27 17.31
CA TYR A 7 -22.56 30.41 15.87
C TYR A 7 -21.66 31.55 15.44
N GLY A 8 -20.92 31.31 14.36
CA GLY A 8 -20.04 32.31 13.78
C GLY A 8 -18.80 32.62 14.63
N GLU A 9 -18.67 32.01 15.80
CA GLU A 9 -17.43 32.11 16.58
C GLU A 9 -16.40 31.12 16.08
N SER A 10 -15.14 31.57 16.04
CA SER A 10 -14.01 30.72 15.71
C SER A 10 -13.73 29.71 16.84
N ILE A 11 -13.29 28.51 16.48
CA ILE A 11 -12.81 27.51 17.45
C ILE A 11 -11.66 28.13 18.25
N LYS A 12 -11.82 28.18 19.57
CA LYS A 12 -10.84 28.75 20.52
C LYS A 12 -10.07 27.65 21.21
N LYS A 13 -8.79 27.84 21.40
CA LYS A 13 -8.02 26.96 22.28
C LYS A 13 -8.44 27.24 23.72
N THR A 14 -8.94 26.24 24.43
CA THR A 14 -9.40 26.33 25.82
C THR A 14 -8.97 25.09 26.60
N ASP A 15 -8.79 25.24 27.89
CA ASP A 15 -8.50 24.13 28.81
C ASP A 15 -9.78 23.58 29.47
N ASP A 16 -10.94 24.20 29.20
CA ASP A 16 -12.23 23.71 29.70
C ASP A 16 -12.68 22.46 28.96
N ARG A 17 -12.49 21.31 29.58
CA ARG A 17 -12.80 19.98 29.07
C ARG A 17 -14.28 19.74 28.81
N ASN A 18 -15.17 20.65 29.24
CA ASN A 18 -16.61 20.54 29.03
C ASN A 18 -17.09 21.30 27.79
N THR A 19 -16.20 21.81 26.96
CA THR A 19 -16.55 22.58 25.77
C THR A 19 -16.18 21.85 24.48
N PRO A 20 -16.98 21.99 23.42
CA PRO A 20 -16.61 21.49 22.09
C PRO A 20 -15.29 22.05 21.57
N ASP A 21 -14.97 23.30 21.92
CA ASP A 21 -13.73 23.95 21.57
C ASP A 21 -12.50 23.21 22.10
N PHE A 22 -12.57 22.66 23.32
CA PHE A 22 -11.50 21.83 23.89
C PHE A 22 -11.23 20.60 23.03
N PHE A 23 -12.28 19.84 22.72
CA PHE A 23 -12.14 18.61 21.92
C PHE A 23 -11.67 18.93 20.51
N ALA A 24 -12.25 19.94 19.85
CA ALA A 24 -11.85 20.33 18.51
C ALA A 24 -10.39 20.81 18.48
N SER A 25 -10.00 21.72 19.35
CA SER A 25 -8.63 22.26 19.37
C SER A 25 -7.59 21.20 19.73
N SER A 26 -7.91 20.29 20.65
CA SER A 26 -7.03 19.18 21.03
C SER A 26 -6.81 18.21 19.89
N LEU A 27 -7.90 17.79 19.20
CA LEU A 27 -7.83 16.87 18.07
C LEU A 27 -7.15 17.52 16.85
N LEU A 28 -7.39 18.79 16.59
CA LEU A 28 -6.67 19.54 15.54
C LEU A 28 -5.17 19.65 15.84
N SER A 29 -4.82 19.88 17.10
CA SER A 29 -3.41 19.89 17.55
C SER A 29 -2.76 18.51 17.40
N GLU A 30 -3.49 17.45 17.68
CA GLU A 30 -3.03 16.08 17.46
C GLU A 30 -2.77 15.82 15.97
N ILE A 31 -3.68 16.21 15.07
CA ILE A 31 -3.46 16.10 13.63
C ILE A 31 -2.22 16.90 13.21
N ALA A 32 -2.08 18.13 13.69
CA ALA A 32 -0.93 18.97 13.38
C ALA A 32 0.40 18.35 13.85
N SER A 33 0.40 17.68 15.03
CA SER A 33 1.61 17.02 15.54
C SER A 33 2.09 15.84 14.69
N ARG A 34 1.20 15.27 13.87
CA ARG A 34 1.51 14.15 12.99
C ARG A 34 2.24 14.56 11.71
N THR A 35 2.25 15.85 11.38
CA THR A 35 2.81 16.43 10.16
C THR A 35 4.19 15.88 9.84
N THR A 36 5.11 16.00 10.78
CA THR A 36 6.52 15.64 10.57
C THR A 36 6.72 14.19 10.15
N TYR A 37 6.03 13.23 10.78
CA TYR A 37 6.21 11.84 10.38
C TYR A 37 5.44 11.50 9.10
N ILE A 38 4.32 12.17 8.83
CA ILE A 38 3.55 11.96 7.60
C ILE A 38 4.36 12.44 6.40
N GLU A 39 4.95 13.63 6.45
CA GLU A 39 5.83 14.16 5.41
C GLU A 39 7.01 13.23 5.15
N ARG A 40 7.69 12.82 6.22
CA ARG A 40 8.79 11.86 6.09
C ARG A 40 8.34 10.54 5.43
N ASN A 41 7.25 9.96 5.89
CA ASN A 41 6.74 8.71 5.32
C ASN A 41 6.29 8.90 3.86
N GLN A 42 5.74 10.07 3.52
CA GLN A 42 5.41 10.44 2.14
C GLN A 42 6.65 10.45 1.25
N ASP A 43 7.74 11.05 1.69
CA ASP A 43 9.00 11.07 0.94
C ASP A 43 9.48 9.65 0.63
N TYR A 44 9.44 8.74 1.61
CA TYR A 44 9.79 7.33 1.38
C TYR A 44 8.81 6.61 0.45
N LEU A 45 7.50 6.86 0.58
CA LEU A 45 6.48 6.20 -0.25
C LEU A 45 6.47 6.71 -1.69
N THR A 46 6.83 7.95 -1.93
CA THR A 46 6.96 8.52 -3.28
C THR A 46 8.35 8.33 -3.88
N GLY A 47 9.35 8.06 -3.05
CA GLY A 47 10.75 8.05 -3.45
C GLY A 47 11.32 9.46 -3.65
N ALA A 48 10.64 10.50 -3.18
CA ALA A 48 11.09 11.87 -3.31
C ALA A 48 12.02 12.27 -2.14
N ASN A 49 12.94 13.22 -2.38
CA ASN A 49 13.76 13.86 -1.34
C ASN A 49 14.70 12.94 -0.53
N LEU A 50 14.78 11.65 -0.86
CA LEU A 50 15.57 10.67 -0.07
C LEU A 50 17.08 10.94 -0.06
N LEU A 51 17.58 11.66 -1.05
CA LEU A 51 19.00 12.00 -1.19
C LEU A 51 19.31 13.48 -0.92
N ASP A 52 18.40 14.23 -0.34
CA ASP A 52 18.61 15.66 -0.05
C ASP A 52 19.77 15.86 0.96
N HIS A 53 19.94 14.93 1.91
CA HIS A 53 21.05 14.93 2.86
C HIS A 53 22.43 14.68 2.21
N PHE A 54 22.47 14.20 0.97
CA PHE A 54 23.69 14.01 0.20
C PHE A 54 24.23 15.32 -0.39
N SER A 55 23.60 16.44 -0.12
CA SER A 55 23.96 17.75 -0.64
C SER A 55 24.77 18.53 0.37
N THR A 56 26.08 18.65 0.13
CA THR A 56 26.87 19.74 0.71
C THR A 56 26.81 20.96 -0.22
N PRO A 57 27.05 22.19 0.28
CA PRO A 57 27.12 23.37 -0.57
C PRO A 57 28.11 23.23 -1.73
N GLU A 58 29.18 22.46 -1.51
CA GLU A 58 30.23 22.21 -2.51
C GLU A 58 29.78 21.19 -3.56
N THR A 59 29.04 20.14 -3.17
CA THR A 59 28.52 19.13 -4.12
C THR A 59 27.39 19.68 -4.99
N ASN A 60 26.62 20.66 -4.52
CA ASN A 60 25.57 21.30 -5.31
C ASN A 60 26.10 22.13 -6.49
N GLN A 61 27.39 22.45 -6.51
CA GLN A 61 28.06 23.15 -7.62
C GLN A 61 28.41 22.20 -8.78
N VAL A 62 28.32 20.88 -8.58
CA VAL A 62 28.57 19.91 -9.65
C VAL A 62 27.36 19.89 -10.58
N GLU A 63 27.58 20.38 -11.79
CA GLU A 63 26.56 20.38 -12.85
C GLU A 63 26.11 18.95 -13.15
N GLY A 64 24.77 18.72 -13.11
CA GLY A 64 24.18 17.40 -13.32
C GLY A 64 23.96 16.56 -12.05
N LEU A 65 24.51 16.91 -10.90
CA LEU A 65 24.28 16.16 -9.65
C LEU A 65 22.79 16.07 -9.25
N PRO A 66 21.95 17.11 -9.40
CA PRO A 66 20.51 17.00 -9.12
C PRO A 66 19.81 15.95 -9.98
N ILE A 67 20.22 15.80 -11.24
CA ILE A 67 19.68 14.79 -12.16
C ILE A 67 20.08 13.38 -11.69
N LEU A 68 21.35 13.19 -11.34
CA LEU A 68 21.84 11.90 -10.83
C LEU A 68 21.14 11.51 -9.53
N LYS A 69 20.87 12.46 -8.62
CA LYS A 69 20.10 12.22 -7.41
C LYS A 69 18.67 11.76 -7.72
N ALA A 70 18.00 12.45 -8.63
CA ALA A 70 16.64 12.08 -9.03
C ALA A 70 16.60 10.66 -9.65
N MET A 71 17.63 10.29 -10.41
CA MET A 71 17.75 8.95 -11.01
C MET A 71 18.09 7.85 -9.99
N ALA A 72 18.73 8.22 -8.89
CA ALA A 72 19.17 7.26 -7.86
C ALA A 72 18.09 6.94 -6.83
N GLN A 73 17.06 7.77 -6.72
CA GLN A 73 15.97 7.56 -5.75
C GLN A 73 15.12 6.34 -6.13
N THR A 74 14.94 5.45 -5.19
CA THR A 74 14.15 4.23 -5.36
C THR A 74 13.00 4.18 -4.36
N ASN A 75 11.89 3.58 -4.77
CA ASN A 75 10.64 3.56 -4.02
C ASN A 75 10.43 2.23 -3.28
N TRP A 76 11.43 1.80 -2.52
CA TRP A 76 11.38 0.53 -1.77
C TRP A 76 10.29 0.50 -0.71
N ALA A 77 10.04 1.63 -0.04
CA ALA A 77 9.01 1.73 0.98
C ALA A 77 7.61 1.41 0.44
N LYS A 78 7.26 1.93 -0.74
CA LYS A 78 5.99 1.62 -1.40
C LYS A 78 5.86 0.13 -1.70
N LEU A 79 6.93 -0.49 -2.17
CA LEU A 79 6.95 -1.92 -2.48
C LEU A 79 6.70 -2.77 -1.23
N ILE A 80 7.35 -2.43 -0.09
CA ILE A 80 7.16 -3.11 1.19
C ILE A 80 5.70 -3.00 1.66
N VAL A 81 5.10 -1.81 1.55
CA VAL A 81 3.69 -1.58 1.91
C VAL A 81 2.78 -2.40 0.98
N SER A 82 2.96 -2.31 -0.35
CA SER A 82 2.15 -3.04 -1.32
C SER A 82 2.22 -4.55 -1.11
N ALA A 83 3.41 -5.11 -0.88
CA ALA A 83 3.59 -6.54 -0.63
C ALA A 83 2.77 -7.05 0.57
N THR A 84 2.50 -6.18 1.56
CA THR A 84 1.64 -6.50 2.70
C THR A 84 0.16 -6.27 2.37
N THR A 85 -0.17 -5.13 1.78
CA THR A 85 -1.56 -4.69 1.59
C THR A 85 -2.28 -5.43 0.47
N ASP A 86 -1.57 -5.88 -0.59
CA ASP A 86 -2.16 -6.66 -1.68
C ASP A 86 -2.81 -7.97 -1.20
N ARG A 87 -2.44 -8.45 -0.01
CA ARG A 87 -3.00 -9.66 0.63
C ARG A 87 -3.99 -9.37 1.75
N LEU A 88 -4.33 -8.09 1.98
CA LEU A 88 -5.28 -7.66 2.99
C LEU A 88 -6.68 -7.40 2.42
N GLY A 89 -6.98 -7.83 1.20
CA GLY A 89 -8.28 -7.64 0.57
C GLY A 89 -9.41 -8.26 1.41
N ILE A 90 -10.50 -7.50 1.62
CA ILE A 90 -11.74 -7.99 2.24
C ILE A 90 -12.69 -8.39 1.11
N LEU A 91 -13.17 -9.63 1.14
CA LEU A 91 -14.13 -10.17 0.16
C LEU A 91 -15.58 -9.96 0.60
N GLY A 92 -15.83 -9.75 1.89
CA GLY A 92 -17.16 -9.59 2.46
C GLY A 92 -17.14 -9.74 3.97
N PHE A 93 -18.34 -9.84 4.55
CA PHE A 93 -18.53 -10.06 5.99
C PHE A 93 -19.58 -11.12 6.21
N ARG A 94 -19.41 -11.91 7.26
CA ARG A 94 -20.48 -12.75 7.83
C ARG A 94 -21.17 -11.97 8.94
N SER A 95 -22.47 -12.11 9.03
CA SER A 95 -23.29 -11.54 10.10
C SER A 95 -23.91 -12.61 11.01
N ALA A 96 -24.80 -12.18 11.91
CA ALA A 96 -25.56 -13.05 12.81
C ALA A 96 -26.67 -13.85 12.10
N ALA A 97 -27.04 -13.50 10.88
CA ALA A 97 -28.13 -14.14 10.16
C ALA A 97 -27.72 -15.56 9.72
N ALA A 98 -28.53 -16.54 10.03
CA ALA A 98 -28.25 -17.94 9.75
C ALA A 98 -28.13 -18.26 8.25
N SER A 99 -28.65 -17.40 7.36
CA SER A 99 -28.57 -17.53 5.91
C SER A 99 -27.23 -17.08 5.32
N ASP A 100 -26.36 -16.45 6.12
CA ASP A 100 -25.19 -15.70 5.65
C ASP A 100 -23.87 -16.45 5.86
N GLU A 101 -23.88 -17.79 5.84
CA GLU A 101 -22.65 -18.59 5.97
C GLU A 101 -21.57 -18.22 4.94
N ASN A 102 -21.98 -17.81 3.75
CA ASN A 102 -21.09 -17.46 2.65
C ASN A 102 -20.79 -15.96 2.55
N GLY A 103 -21.47 -15.12 3.34
CA GLY A 103 -21.36 -13.66 3.34
C GLY A 103 -22.71 -12.99 3.37
N ASP A 104 -22.76 -11.82 4.01
CA ASP A 104 -23.99 -11.03 4.17
C ASP A 104 -24.23 -10.16 2.93
N GLU A 105 -25.34 -10.41 2.23
CA GLU A 105 -25.70 -9.69 1.02
C GLU A 105 -26.01 -8.20 1.29
N VAL A 106 -26.60 -7.88 2.45
CA VAL A 106 -26.91 -6.49 2.82
C VAL A 106 -25.63 -5.70 3.01
N ILE A 107 -24.61 -6.30 3.65
CA ILE A 107 -23.32 -5.66 3.81
C ILE A 107 -22.64 -5.46 2.45
N ALA A 108 -22.71 -6.46 1.56
CA ALA A 108 -22.18 -6.36 0.21
C ALA A 108 -22.83 -5.20 -0.56
N GLN A 109 -24.14 -5.07 -0.54
CA GLN A 109 -24.87 -3.96 -1.18
C GLN A 109 -24.48 -2.59 -0.61
N LEU A 110 -24.28 -2.48 0.72
CA LEU A 110 -23.82 -1.24 1.36
C LEU A 110 -22.37 -0.89 0.99
N PHE A 111 -21.53 -1.90 0.80
CA PHE A 111 -20.15 -1.71 0.34
C PHE A 111 -20.10 -1.28 -1.11
N ASP A 112 -20.89 -1.91 -1.99
CA ASP A 112 -20.97 -1.54 -3.41
C ASP A 112 -21.51 -0.13 -3.59
N ARG A 113 -22.55 0.24 -2.83
CA ARG A 113 -23.13 1.59 -2.85
C ARG A 113 -22.09 2.69 -2.61
N ASP A 114 -21.12 2.42 -1.74
CA ASP A 114 -20.12 3.39 -1.28
C ASP A 114 -18.72 3.11 -1.86
N GLU A 115 -18.60 2.21 -2.85
CA GLU A 115 -17.33 1.81 -3.47
C GLU A 115 -16.27 1.33 -2.46
N MET A 116 -16.72 0.70 -1.37
CA MET A 116 -15.85 0.30 -0.26
C MET A 116 -14.85 -0.80 -0.65
N GLY A 117 -15.06 -1.52 -1.72
CA GLY A 117 -14.06 -2.48 -2.21
C GLY A 117 -12.70 -1.84 -2.47
N ILE A 118 -12.70 -0.66 -3.09
CA ILE A 118 -11.48 0.14 -3.34
C ILE A 118 -11.05 0.87 -2.07
N GLN A 119 -11.97 1.55 -1.40
CA GLN A 119 -11.68 2.33 -0.19
C GLN A 119 -11.13 1.48 0.95
N ALA A 120 -11.57 0.23 1.11
CA ALA A 120 -11.03 -0.69 2.11
C ALA A 120 -9.55 -1.01 1.86
N GLN A 121 -9.18 -1.25 0.61
CA GLN A 121 -7.78 -1.48 0.23
C GLN A 121 -6.93 -0.24 0.53
N GLU A 122 -7.44 0.94 0.23
CA GLU A 122 -6.78 2.21 0.55
C GLU A 122 -6.65 2.44 2.04
N ALA A 123 -7.70 2.15 2.82
CA ALA A 123 -7.64 2.26 4.27
C ALA A 123 -6.48 1.45 4.86
N MET A 124 -6.27 0.23 4.36
CA MET A 124 -5.17 -0.63 4.80
C MET A 124 -3.82 -0.12 4.31
N THR A 125 -3.76 0.38 3.08
CA THR A 125 -2.55 0.98 2.52
C THR A 125 -2.14 2.24 3.30
N LEU A 126 -3.09 3.10 3.64
CA LEU A 126 -2.86 4.27 4.48
C LEU A 126 -2.41 3.86 5.90
N ALA A 127 -3.04 2.85 6.50
CA ALA A 127 -2.65 2.38 7.82
C ALA A 127 -1.22 1.81 7.82
N CYS A 128 -0.87 1.00 6.82
CA CYS A 128 0.47 0.40 6.68
C CYS A 128 1.55 1.42 6.29
N GLY A 129 1.20 2.45 5.53
CA GLY A 129 2.14 3.50 5.07
C GLY A 129 2.27 4.68 6.02
N TYR A 130 1.19 5.06 6.71
CA TYR A 130 1.14 6.26 7.57
C TYR A 130 0.75 5.95 9.01
N ARG A 131 1.02 4.73 9.49
CA ARG A 131 0.78 4.27 10.86
C ARG A 131 -0.68 3.98 11.19
N GLN A 132 -1.64 4.73 10.62
CA GLN A 132 -3.07 4.60 10.87
C GLN A 132 -3.91 5.23 9.77
N SER A 133 -5.16 4.78 9.66
CA SER A 133 -6.21 5.36 8.83
C SER A 133 -7.54 5.35 9.57
N TYR A 134 -8.55 5.98 9.01
CA TYR A 134 -9.84 6.17 9.68
C TYR A 134 -10.98 5.74 8.78
N LEU A 135 -11.86 4.91 9.33
CA LEU A 135 -13.12 4.53 8.71
C LEU A 135 -14.21 5.42 9.32
N TYR A 136 -15.00 6.02 8.49
CA TYR A 136 -16.06 6.94 8.88
C TYR A 136 -17.39 6.51 8.30
N VAL A 137 -18.45 6.58 9.10
CA VAL A 137 -19.83 6.50 8.63
C VAL A 137 -20.50 7.82 8.95
N ASP A 138 -21.00 8.50 7.94
CA ASP A 138 -21.75 9.74 8.15
C ASP A 138 -23.15 9.43 8.72
N PRO A 139 -23.47 9.89 9.93
CA PRO A 139 -24.75 9.60 10.55
C PRO A 139 -25.96 10.20 9.82
N ARG A 140 -25.74 11.23 9.01
CA ARG A 140 -26.81 11.92 8.27
C ARG A 140 -27.12 11.24 6.94
N THR A 141 -26.08 10.97 6.17
CA THR A 141 -26.21 10.36 4.84
C THR A 141 -26.19 8.84 4.89
N LYS A 142 -25.75 8.27 6.02
CA LYS A 142 -25.53 6.83 6.24
C LYS A 142 -24.52 6.24 5.26
N ARG A 143 -23.68 7.08 4.69
CA ARG A 143 -22.60 6.73 3.77
C ARG A 143 -21.30 6.54 4.53
N GLN A 144 -20.46 5.67 4.00
CA GLN A 144 -19.15 5.39 4.57
C GLN A 144 -18.03 5.97 3.71
N LYS A 145 -16.92 6.33 4.36
CA LYS A 145 -15.73 6.87 3.71
C LYS A 145 -14.47 6.59 4.53
N VAL A 146 -13.36 6.51 3.84
CA VAL A 146 -12.02 6.37 4.42
C VAL A 146 -11.33 7.72 4.48
N PHE A 147 -10.62 7.99 5.58
CA PHE A 147 -9.82 9.20 5.75
C PHE A 147 -8.38 8.88 6.15
N PRO A 148 -7.41 9.63 5.60
CA PRO A 148 -6.02 9.56 6.02
C PRO A 148 -5.83 10.19 7.40
N PRO A 149 -4.67 9.97 8.05
CA PRO A 149 -4.38 10.54 9.37
C PRO A 149 -4.23 12.05 9.39
N THR A 150 -4.21 12.70 8.23
CA THR A 150 -4.23 14.16 8.07
C THR A 150 -5.63 14.76 8.28
N ASN A 151 -6.68 13.96 8.04
CA ASN A 151 -8.05 14.46 7.97
C ASN A 151 -8.94 14.01 9.12
N ALA A 152 -8.45 13.12 9.99
CA ALA A 152 -9.23 12.63 11.11
C ALA A 152 -8.36 12.36 12.34
N ALA A 153 -8.98 12.49 13.52
CA ALA A 153 -8.39 12.10 14.80
C ALA A 153 -9.48 11.58 15.73
N VAL A 154 -9.08 10.72 16.67
CA VAL A 154 -9.96 10.12 17.67
C VAL A 154 -9.28 10.17 19.03
N MET A 155 -9.88 10.89 19.95
CA MET A 155 -9.49 10.90 21.36
C MET A 155 -10.12 9.69 22.06
N ARG A 156 -9.33 9.00 22.87
CA ARG A 156 -9.75 7.79 23.58
C ARG A 156 -9.60 7.95 25.08
N ASP A 157 -10.39 7.21 25.82
CA ASP A 157 -10.22 7.03 27.25
C ASP A 157 -9.03 6.08 27.55
N PRO A 158 -8.63 5.92 28.83
CA PRO A 158 -7.56 5.00 29.22
C PRO A 158 -7.82 3.54 28.88
N TYR A 159 -9.08 3.15 28.67
CA TYR A 159 -9.49 1.78 28.27
C TYR A 159 -9.56 1.59 26.76
N GLY A 160 -9.31 2.66 26.00
CA GLY A 160 -9.26 2.64 24.53
C GLY A 160 -10.59 2.95 23.83
N GLU A 161 -11.65 3.29 24.59
CA GLU A 161 -12.93 3.67 24.00
C GLU A 161 -12.92 5.11 23.48
N PRO A 162 -13.52 5.39 22.31
CA PRO A 162 -13.57 6.73 21.76
C PRO A 162 -14.41 7.69 22.62
N ILE A 163 -13.84 8.83 23.00
CA ILE A 163 -14.51 9.92 23.73
C ILE A 163 -14.95 11.01 22.76
N ALA A 164 -14.07 11.39 21.84
CA ALA A 164 -14.33 12.39 20.81
C ALA A 164 -13.61 12.04 19.53
N ALA A 165 -14.14 12.51 18.41
CA ALA A 165 -13.49 12.36 17.12
C ALA A 165 -13.74 13.59 16.25
N VAL A 166 -12.79 13.87 15.36
CA VAL A 166 -12.91 14.88 14.32
C VAL A 166 -12.67 14.25 12.97
N VAL A 167 -13.48 14.67 11.99
CA VAL A 167 -13.28 14.34 10.58
C VAL A 167 -13.39 15.62 9.78
N MET A 168 -12.42 15.84 8.90
CA MET A 168 -12.37 17.01 8.02
C MET A 168 -12.38 16.60 6.57
N TYR A 169 -13.15 17.31 5.75
CA TYR A 169 -13.19 17.09 4.31
C TYR A 169 -13.53 18.39 3.57
N ARG A 170 -13.19 18.43 2.29
CA ARG A 170 -13.50 19.54 1.40
C ARG A 170 -14.83 19.32 0.72
N ASP A 171 -15.74 20.28 0.87
CA ASP A 171 -16.97 20.36 0.09
C ASP A 171 -16.75 21.33 -1.08
N ARG A 172 -16.49 20.76 -2.27
CA ARG A 172 -16.26 21.56 -3.47
C ARG A 172 -17.52 22.25 -3.98
N ALA A 173 -18.69 21.67 -3.75
CA ALA A 173 -19.96 22.25 -4.17
C ALA A 173 -20.25 23.52 -3.39
N LEU A 174 -19.93 23.53 -2.11
CA LEU A 174 -20.13 24.67 -1.23
C LEU A 174 -18.87 25.55 -1.07
N GLN A 175 -17.79 25.22 -1.75
CA GLN A 175 -16.50 25.95 -1.70
C GLN A 175 -15.98 26.18 -0.29
N ARG A 176 -16.10 25.16 0.56
CA ARG A 176 -15.68 25.24 1.97
C ARG A 176 -15.09 23.93 2.46
N ASP A 177 -14.23 24.03 3.44
CA ASP A 177 -13.77 22.91 4.23
C ASP A 177 -14.75 22.70 5.39
N VAL A 178 -15.09 21.44 5.68
CA VAL A 178 -16.05 21.05 6.70
C VAL A 178 -15.33 20.22 7.76
N LEU A 179 -15.59 20.53 9.03
CA LEU A 179 -15.12 19.78 10.18
C LEU A 179 -16.34 19.25 10.94
N ASN A 180 -16.45 17.93 11.03
CA ASN A 180 -17.45 17.27 11.87
C ASN A 180 -16.77 16.83 13.17
N LEU A 181 -17.22 17.37 14.29
CA LEU A 181 -16.79 16.99 15.62
C LEU A 181 -17.87 16.10 16.24
N PHE A 182 -17.46 14.94 16.74
CA PHE A 182 -18.30 14.00 17.49
C PHE A 182 -17.80 13.93 18.91
N ILE A 183 -18.71 14.03 19.87
CA ILE A 183 -18.39 13.95 21.30
C ILE A 183 -19.39 12.96 21.93
N ARG A 184 -18.87 12.02 22.70
CA ARG A 184 -19.68 11.15 23.52
C ARG A 184 -20.31 11.97 24.65
N GLY A 185 -21.61 11.79 24.92
CA GLY A 185 -22.32 12.53 25.95
C GLY A 185 -21.70 12.41 27.33
N GLU A 186 -22.26 13.13 28.33
CA GLU A 186 -21.66 13.32 29.66
C GLU A 186 -20.90 12.10 30.17
N ILE A 187 -19.60 12.25 30.30
CA ILE A 187 -18.79 11.27 31.01
C ILE A 187 -18.96 11.59 32.48
N ASP A 188 -19.52 10.66 33.24
CA ASP A 188 -19.55 10.77 34.70
C ASP A 188 -18.10 10.82 35.22
N PRO A 189 -17.68 11.94 35.83
CA PRO A 189 -16.29 12.06 36.26
C PRO A 189 -15.92 11.07 37.38
N ALA A 190 -16.91 10.46 38.05
CA ALA A 190 -16.69 9.49 39.12
C ALA A 190 -16.56 8.05 38.59
N THR A 191 -17.30 7.68 37.55
CA THR A 191 -17.33 6.30 37.02
C THR A 191 -16.63 6.15 35.68
N GLY A 192 -16.37 7.25 34.95
CA GLY A 192 -15.83 7.23 33.59
C GLY A 192 -16.83 6.73 32.54
N GLU A 193 -18.07 6.43 32.94
CA GLU A 193 -19.14 5.98 32.04
C GLU A 193 -19.78 7.17 31.34
N ALA A 194 -20.08 7.00 30.05
CA ALA A 194 -20.81 8.01 29.28
C ALA A 194 -22.31 7.82 29.44
N ALA A 195 -22.96 8.78 30.08
CA ALA A 195 -24.42 8.88 30.10
C ALA A 195 -24.88 9.70 28.90
N GLY A 196 -25.55 9.07 27.96
CA GLY A 196 -26.15 9.73 26.81
C GLY A 196 -25.51 9.38 25.47
N GLY A 197 -26.21 9.74 24.38
CA GLY A 197 -25.80 9.46 22.99
C GLY A 197 -24.58 10.28 22.54
N VAL A 198 -24.25 10.12 21.29
CA VAL A 198 -23.20 10.90 20.64
C VAL A 198 -23.78 12.21 20.13
N TYR A 199 -23.03 13.27 20.27
CA TYR A 199 -23.37 14.59 19.77
C TYR A 199 -22.47 14.99 18.62
N MET A 200 -23.00 15.71 17.64
CA MET A 200 -22.28 16.17 16.47
C MET A 200 -22.30 17.69 16.39
N ALA A 201 -21.15 18.28 16.26
CA ALA A 201 -20.98 19.71 15.96
C ALA A 201 -20.29 19.87 14.62
N VAL A 202 -20.63 20.93 13.88
CA VAL A 202 -20.06 21.20 12.56
C VAL A 202 -19.42 22.58 12.57
N ALA A 203 -18.14 22.62 12.20
CA ALA A 203 -17.45 23.85 11.89
C ALA A 203 -17.07 23.90 10.42
N VAL A 204 -16.97 25.09 9.87
CA VAL A 204 -16.62 25.33 8.48
C VAL A 204 -15.49 26.34 8.35
N LYS A 205 -14.78 26.25 7.25
CA LYS A 205 -13.76 27.20 6.86
C LYS A 205 -13.96 27.52 5.39
N GLU A 206 -14.20 28.78 5.06
CA GLU A 206 -14.35 29.19 3.68
C GLU A 206 -13.04 29.07 2.91
N ILE A 207 -13.12 28.58 1.69
CA ILE A 207 -11.97 28.51 0.79
C ILE A 207 -11.82 29.89 0.13
N THR A 208 -11.03 30.75 0.74
CA THR A 208 -10.78 32.12 0.28
C THR A 208 -9.85 32.23 -0.93
N SER A 209 -9.34 31.15 -1.48
CA SER A 209 -8.54 31.21 -2.69
C SER A 209 -9.32 30.73 -3.91
N VAL A 210 -9.79 31.65 -4.71
CA VAL A 210 -9.65 31.51 -6.14
C VAL A 210 -8.19 31.11 -6.39
N THR A 211 -7.95 29.92 -6.90
CA THR A 211 -6.62 29.57 -7.44
C THR A 211 -6.30 30.66 -8.44
N PRO A 212 -5.33 31.56 -8.21
CA PRO A 212 -4.95 32.48 -9.27
C PRO A 212 -4.55 31.59 -10.43
N THR A 213 -4.97 31.96 -11.63
CA THR A 213 -4.47 31.37 -12.87
C THR A 213 -2.96 31.56 -12.83
N LEU A 214 -2.26 30.57 -12.31
CA LEU A 214 -0.81 30.59 -12.21
C LEU A 214 -0.27 30.63 -13.63
N SER A 215 0.63 31.53 -13.89
CA SER A 215 1.44 31.45 -15.10
C SER A 215 2.16 30.08 -15.11
N ILE A 216 2.50 29.57 -16.30
CA ILE A 216 3.21 28.29 -16.44
C ILE A 216 4.53 28.30 -15.62
N GLU A 217 5.15 29.46 -15.48
CA GLU A 217 6.38 29.65 -14.69
C GLU A 217 6.13 29.55 -13.18
N GLU A 218 5.03 30.14 -12.68
CA GLU A 218 4.64 30.03 -11.28
C GLU A 218 4.18 28.62 -10.92
N ALA A 219 3.48 27.91 -11.84
CA ALA A 219 3.12 26.53 -11.67
C ALA A 219 4.36 25.61 -11.62
N ARG A 220 5.35 25.87 -12.48
CA ARG A 220 6.65 25.17 -12.44
C ARG A 220 7.46 25.48 -11.18
N ALA A 221 7.47 26.74 -10.73
CA ALA A 221 8.16 27.15 -9.52
C ALA A 221 7.51 26.56 -8.26
N ARG A 222 6.18 26.39 -8.24
CA ARG A 222 5.45 25.70 -7.16
C ARG A 222 5.68 24.19 -7.19
N ALA A 223 5.65 23.58 -8.37
CA ALA A 223 6.00 22.17 -8.53
C ALA A 223 7.44 21.89 -8.10
N ALA A 224 8.35 22.83 -8.35
CA ALA A 224 9.74 22.74 -7.89
C ALA A 224 9.91 22.97 -6.38
N LYS A 225 8.99 23.71 -5.73
CA LYS A 225 8.99 23.94 -4.26
C LYS A 225 8.32 22.86 -3.46
N LYS A 226 7.86 21.76 -4.11
CA LYS A 226 7.24 20.61 -3.43
C LYS A 226 6.20 21.05 -2.38
N ASP A 227 5.21 21.85 -2.80
CA ASP A 227 3.99 21.96 -2.02
C ASP A 227 3.39 20.56 -1.99
N HIS A 228 3.61 19.86 -0.89
CA HIS A 228 3.05 18.54 -0.63
C HIS A 228 1.53 18.68 -0.57
N GLU A 229 0.92 18.63 -1.74
CA GLU A 229 -0.53 18.54 -1.84
C GLU A 229 -0.94 17.15 -1.38
N CYS A 230 -1.86 17.16 -0.52
CA CYS A 230 -2.59 16.10 0.16
C CYS A 230 -2.40 14.66 -0.32
N ILE A 231 -2.07 13.82 0.63
CA ILE A 231 -2.05 12.37 0.52
C ILE A 231 -3.48 11.93 0.40
N THR A 232 -3.95 11.61 -0.83
CA THR A 232 -5.16 10.85 -0.89
C THR A 232 -5.75 10.54 -2.23
N ALA A 233 -6.69 9.65 -2.22
CA ALA A 233 -7.36 9.07 -3.33
C ALA A 233 -8.63 9.78 -3.79
N TYR A 234 -9.17 10.68 -3.00
CA TYR A 234 -10.48 11.29 -3.29
C TYR A 234 -10.45 12.81 -3.25
N ASP A 235 -11.15 13.40 -4.19
CA ASP A 235 -11.32 14.84 -4.44
C ASP A 235 -11.84 15.70 -3.28
N THR A 236 -12.08 15.11 -2.10
CA THR A 236 -12.69 15.79 -0.94
C THR A 236 -11.69 16.23 0.11
N GLU A 237 -10.41 16.26 -0.23
CA GLU A 237 -9.35 16.47 0.73
C GLU A 237 -8.99 17.92 0.95
N ILE A 238 -8.59 18.18 2.19
CA ILE A 238 -8.05 19.46 2.57
C ILE A 238 -6.55 19.40 2.35
N PRO A 239 -5.96 20.28 1.53
CA PRO A 239 -4.51 20.36 1.38
C PRO A 239 -3.84 20.47 2.74
N TYR A 240 -2.77 19.72 2.91
CA TYR A 240 -2.07 19.55 4.15
C TYR A 240 -1.65 20.87 4.84
N ASN A 241 -1.19 21.85 4.07
CA ASN A 241 -0.84 23.20 4.54
C ASN A 241 -2.04 24.02 5.08
N ARG A 242 -3.27 23.57 4.85
CA ARG A 242 -4.50 24.21 5.31
C ARG A 242 -5.15 23.52 6.52
N LEU A 243 -4.62 22.41 6.98
CA LEU A 243 -5.07 21.68 8.16
C LEU A 243 -4.83 22.45 9.47
N VAL A 244 -4.19 23.61 9.40
CA VAL A 244 -3.84 24.40 10.57
C VAL A 244 -5.10 24.79 11.34
N SER A 245 -5.00 24.74 12.64
CA SER A 245 -6.01 24.96 13.66
C SER A 245 -6.72 26.33 13.64
N GLN A 246 -6.39 27.22 12.71
CA GLN A 246 -6.92 28.58 12.65
C GLN A 246 -7.94 28.75 11.54
N GLY A 247 -9.00 29.50 11.82
CA GLY A 247 -9.99 29.92 10.83
C GLY A 247 -11.22 29.01 10.70
N TRP A 248 -11.38 28.03 11.57
CA TRP A 248 -12.61 27.26 11.67
C TRP A 248 -13.65 28.02 12.47
N THR A 249 -14.86 28.12 11.95
CA THR A 249 -16.00 28.77 12.59
C THR A 249 -17.15 27.79 12.76
N TRP A 250 -17.82 27.84 13.90
CA TRP A 250 -18.96 26.99 14.18
C TRP A 250 -20.14 27.36 13.26
N TRP A 251 -20.69 26.37 12.56
CA TRP A 251 -21.70 26.61 11.52
C TRP A 251 -23.11 26.07 11.84
N LYS A 252 -23.23 25.05 12.64
CA LYS A 252 -24.51 24.49 13.07
C LYS A 252 -24.53 24.20 14.54
N GLU A 253 -25.75 24.30 15.12
CA GLU A 253 -25.98 23.83 16.46
C GLU A 253 -25.62 22.37 16.61
N TYR A 254 -25.30 22.11 17.83
CA TYR A 254 -24.93 20.83 18.33
C TYR A 254 -26.19 19.97 18.45
N ASP A 255 -26.36 19.05 17.54
CA ASP A 255 -27.50 18.15 17.53
C ASP A 255 -27.10 16.79 18.09
N PRO A 256 -27.92 16.21 19.00
CA PRO A 256 -27.78 14.80 19.33
C PRO A 256 -28.05 13.98 18.07
N ILE A 257 -27.21 12.99 17.83
CA ILE A 257 -27.38 12.04 16.74
C ILE A 257 -27.73 10.67 17.32
N GLU A 258 -28.64 9.98 16.66
CA GLU A 258 -29.06 8.64 17.06
C GLU A 258 -28.03 7.59 16.65
N VAL A 259 -26.87 7.61 17.29
CA VAL A 259 -25.83 6.59 17.12
C VAL A 259 -25.42 6.05 18.48
N SER A 260 -25.15 4.76 18.53
CA SER A 260 -24.72 4.08 19.76
C SER A 260 -23.29 4.43 20.16
N ARG A 261 -22.47 4.85 19.19
CA ARG A 261 -21.03 5.10 19.36
C ARG A 261 -20.51 6.15 18.37
N ILE A 262 -19.31 6.67 18.63
CA ILE A 262 -18.63 7.63 17.75
C ILE A 262 -18.43 7.00 16.37
N PRO A 263 -18.87 7.68 15.27
CA PRO A 263 -18.90 7.11 13.92
C PRO A 263 -17.55 7.15 13.19
N VAL A 264 -16.46 7.16 13.94
CA VAL A 264 -15.08 7.15 13.43
C VAL A 264 -14.32 6.01 14.07
N THR A 265 -13.86 5.08 13.25
CA THR A 265 -13.08 3.92 13.69
C THR A 265 -11.66 4.01 13.16
N VAL A 266 -10.68 3.73 14.02
CA VAL A 266 -9.25 3.80 13.67
C VAL A 266 -8.75 2.44 13.27
N LEU A 267 -8.17 2.34 12.10
CA LEU A 267 -7.29 1.24 11.68
C LEU A 267 -5.86 1.62 12.07
N LYS A 268 -5.30 0.94 13.07
CA LYS A 268 -3.96 1.24 13.59
C LYS A 268 -3.01 0.09 13.26
N ASN A 269 -1.90 0.42 12.60
CA ASN A 269 -0.86 -0.57 12.29
C ASN A 269 -0.09 -0.99 13.55
N LYS A 270 0.71 -2.03 13.42
CA LYS A 270 1.57 -2.57 14.48
C LYS A 270 2.45 -1.46 15.04
N ASP A 271 2.51 -1.39 16.38
CA ASP A 271 3.34 -0.46 17.15
C ASP A 271 3.16 1.03 16.77
N ALA A 272 2.04 1.36 16.08
CA ALA A 272 1.78 2.67 15.49
C ALA A 272 2.92 3.16 14.60
N ARG A 273 3.48 2.27 13.76
CA ARG A 273 4.55 2.56 12.80
C ARG A 273 4.16 2.11 11.40
N ALA A 274 4.76 2.74 10.39
CA ALA A 274 4.65 2.26 9.01
C ALA A 274 5.48 0.98 8.83
N GLU A 275 5.13 0.16 7.82
CA GLU A 275 5.78 -1.15 7.58
C GLU A 275 7.29 -1.07 7.31
N PHE A 276 7.75 0.08 6.80
CA PHE A 276 9.15 0.34 6.44
C PHE A 276 9.88 1.23 7.45
N GLU A 277 9.18 1.81 8.40
CA GLU A 277 9.66 2.93 9.19
C GLU A 277 10.87 2.61 10.09
N GLU A 278 10.98 1.37 10.54
CA GLU A 278 12.14 0.90 11.33
C GLU A 278 13.38 0.66 10.46
N HIS A 279 13.22 0.60 9.15
CA HIS A 279 14.28 0.25 8.19
C HIS A 279 14.65 1.39 7.24
N THR A 280 14.27 2.64 7.58
CA THR A 280 14.56 3.82 6.74
C THR A 280 16.06 4.01 6.51
N SER A 281 16.89 3.78 7.52
CA SER A 281 18.36 3.88 7.37
C SER A 281 18.93 2.89 6.36
N LEU A 282 18.33 1.70 6.23
CA LEU A 282 18.74 0.72 5.24
C LEU A 282 18.29 1.12 3.83
N ILE A 283 17.07 1.67 3.72
CA ILE A 283 16.56 2.24 2.45
C ILE A 283 17.47 3.40 1.99
N ASP A 284 17.86 4.27 2.90
CA ASP A 284 18.79 5.38 2.61
C ASP A 284 20.14 4.85 2.12
N ARG A 285 20.70 3.84 2.80
CA ARG A 285 21.95 3.20 2.40
C ARG A 285 21.88 2.63 0.98
N ILE A 286 20.79 1.96 0.63
CA ILE A 286 20.59 1.44 -0.73
C ILE A 286 20.56 2.61 -1.75
N ASN A 287 19.82 3.68 -1.48
CA ASN A 287 19.75 4.84 -2.35
C ASN A 287 21.12 5.54 -2.51
N HIS A 288 21.88 5.64 -1.42
CA HIS A 288 23.26 6.16 -1.47
C HIS A 288 24.15 5.29 -2.35
N MET A 289 24.07 3.96 -2.22
CA MET A 289 24.86 3.05 -3.06
C MET A 289 24.51 3.18 -4.55
N VAL A 290 23.22 3.35 -4.87
CA VAL A 290 22.78 3.61 -6.25
C VAL A 290 23.31 4.96 -6.76
N ALA A 291 23.26 6.01 -5.94
CA ALA A 291 23.80 7.33 -6.28
C ALA A 291 25.31 7.29 -6.54
N HIS A 292 26.08 6.64 -5.66
CA HIS A 292 27.53 6.45 -5.83
C HIS A 292 27.85 5.71 -7.11
N ARG A 293 27.12 4.63 -7.42
CA ARG A 293 27.30 3.87 -8.67
C ARG A 293 27.09 4.75 -9.90
N LEU A 294 26.02 5.55 -9.93
CA LEU A 294 25.75 6.47 -11.04
C LEU A 294 26.83 7.54 -11.16
N LEU A 295 27.26 8.10 -10.04
CA LEU A 295 28.34 9.09 -10.01
C LEU A 295 29.66 8.51 -10.55
N ILE A 296 30.05 7.32 -10.06
CA ILE A 296 31.29 6.65 -10.54
C ILE A 296 31.16 6.35 -12.05
N ALA A 297 29.99 5.87 -12.53
CA ALA A 297 29.77 5.62 -13.95
C ALA A 297 29.96 6.88 -14.79
N THR A 298 29.43 8.02 -14.33
CA THR A 298 29.56 9.31 -14.98
C THR A 298 31.02 9.77 -14.98
N MET A 299 31.68 9.67 -13.83
CA MET A 299 33.10 10.07 -13.72
C MET A 299 34.05 9.19 -14.54
N GLN A 300 33.74 7.90 -14.68
CA GLN A 300 34.51 6.99 -15.53
C GLN A 300 34.29 7.21 -17.02
N ALA A 301 33.09 7.67 -17.43
CA ALA A 301 32.84 8.08 -18.81
C ALA A 301 33.70 9.29 -19.19
N PHE A 302 34.04 10.16 -18.22
CA PHE A 302 34.87 11.33 -18.38
C PHE A 302 36.11 11.22 -17.50
N ARG A 303 36.95 10.19 -17.74
CA ARG A 303 38.14 9.92 -16.94
C ARG A 303 39.03 11.15 -16.85
N GLN A 304 39.56 11.40 -15.66
CA GLN A 304 40.56 12.42 -15.47
C GLN A 304 41.85 11.98 -16.19
N ARG A 305 42.38 12.86 -17.00
CA ARG A 305 43.60 12.68 -17.78
C ARG A 305 44.63 13.65 -17.31
N VAL A 306 45.78 13.13 -16.98
CA VAL A 306 46.90 13.93 -16.52
C VAL A 306 47.99 13.88 -17.58
N PHE A 307 48.36 15.03 -18.07
CA PHE A 307 49.46 15.20 -19.02
C PHE A 307 50.67 15.68 -18.24
N ILE A 308 51.74 14.94 -18.33
CA ILE A 308 53.00 15.25 -17.67
C ILE A 308 54.03 15.45 -18.78
N GLY A 309 54.66 16.63 -18.83
CA GLY A 309 55.68 16.92 -19.87
C GLY A 309 56.06 18.39 -19.93
N ASN A 310 56.94 18.71 -20.83
CA ASN A 310 57.43 20.07 -21.03
C ASN A 310 56.48 20.80 -22.01
N PHE A 311 55.37 21.33 -21.49
CA PHE A 311 54.40 22.09 -22.28
C PHE A 311 54.84 23.55 -22.36
N LYS A 312 54.75 24.17 -23.56
CA LYS A 312 55.09 25.58 -23.76
C LYS A 312 54.01 26.45 -23.12
N GLU A 313 54.41 27.40 -22.31
CA GLU A 313 53.50 28.37 -21.69
C GLU A 313 52.95 29.40 -22.70
N PHE A 314 53.70 29.69 -23.74
CA PHE A 314 53.40 30.72 -24.75
C PHE A 314 53.47 30.18 -26.18
N ASP A 315 52.63 30.70 -27.05
CA ASP A 315 52.61 30.42 -28.48
C ASP A 315 53.81 31.14 -29.18
N ARG A 316 53.91 30.98 -30.51
CA ARG A 316 54.96 31.66 -31.30
C ARG A 316 54.81 33.19 -31.32
N GLU A 317 53.61 33.70 -30.92
CA GLU A 317 53.29 35.12 -30.92
C GLU A 317 53.33 35.72 -29.50
N GLY A 318 53.76 34.91 -28.48
CA GLY A 318 53.98 35.37 -27.11
C GLY A 318 52.65 35.40 -26.29
N ARG A 319 51.61 34.76 -26.76
CA ARG A 319 50.34 34.66 -26.03
C ARG A 319 50.29 33.39 -25.17
N PRO A 320 49.73 33.43 -23.96
CA PRO A 320 49.59 32.23 -23.14
C PRO A 320 48.70 31.19 -23.84
N ILE A 321 49.14 29.94 -23.83
CA ILE A 321 48.42 28.84 -24.44
C ILE A 321 47.34 28.36 -23.43
N ASP A 322 46.06 28.46 -23.81
CA ASP A 322 44.97 27.91 -23.06
C ASP A 322 44.85 26.41 -23.34
N TYR A 323 45.42 25.60 -22.44
CA TYR A 323 45.41 24.14 -22.56
C TYR A 323 44.04 23.53 -22.32
N ASP A 324 43.12 24.18 -21.62
CA ASP A 324 41.75 23.72 -21.44
C ASP A 324 41.00 23.71 -22.78
N ASN A 325 41.31 24.65 -23.65
CA ASN A 325 40.80 24.70 -25.02
C ASN A 325 41.50 23.74 -25.98
N VAL A 326 42.77 23.43 -25.75
CA VAL A 326 43.55 22.50 -26.58
C VAL A 326 43.16 21.05 -26.29
N PHE A 327 42.90 20.71 -25.04
CA PHE A 327 42.58 19.35 -24.61
C PHE A 327 41.09 19.18 -24.30
N LYS A 328 40.21 19.69 -25.16
CA LYS A 328 38.78 19.49 -25.04
C LYS A 328 38.40 18.00 -25.01
N ASN A 329 37.60 17.62 -24.04
CA ASN A 329 37.02 16.28 -23.98
C ASN A 329 35.83 16.18 -24.95
N GLY A 330 35.88 15.17 -25.83
CA GLY A 330 34.76 14.88 -26.74
C GLY A 330 34.91 13.53 -27.43
N ILE A 331 33.79 13.01 -27.93
CA ILE A 331 33.77 11.74 -28.65
C ILE A 331 34.53 11.92 -29.99
N GLY A 332 35.55 11.09 -30.22
CA GLY A 332 36.32 11.11 -31.46
C GLY A 332 37.41 12.19 -31.55
N ILE A 333 37.69 12.92 -30.46
CA ILE A 333 38.79 13.90 -30.43
C ILE A 333 40.10 13.19 -30.14
N ASN A 334 41.08 13.33 -31.04
CA ASN A 334 42.42 12.83 -30.88
C ASN A 334 43.36 13.99 -30.49
N TRP A 335 44.16 13.81 -29.44
CA TRP A 335 45.15 14.78 -29.01
C TRP A 335 46.53 14.40 -29.48
N MET A 336 47.27 15.36 -30.02
CA MET A 336 48.70 15.21 -30.35
C MET A 336 49.51 15.79 -29.21
N LEU A 337 50.27 14.95 -28.52
CA LEU A 337 51.13 15.34 -27.43
C LEU A 337 52.53 15.73 -27.95
N PRO A 338 53.24 16.69 -27.31
CA PRO A 338 54.63 16.99 -27.58
C PRO A 338 55.51 15.76 -27.38
N LYS A 339 56.70 15.75 -28.05
CA LYS A 339 57.67 14.71 -27.76
C LYS A 339 58.11 14.77 -26.29
N GLU A 340 58.27 13.59 -25.65
CA GLU A 340 58.63 13.44 -24.23
C GLU A 340 57.53 13.76 -23.23
N SER A 341 56.28 13.85 -23.66
CA SER A 341 55.14 13.92 -22.74
C SER A 341 54.63 12.54 -22.40
N ASN A 342 54.21 12.38 -21.14
CA ASN A 342 53.57 11.15 -20.64
C ASN A 342 52.08 11.43 -20.39
N PHE A 343 51.29 10.41 -20.60
CA PHE A 343 49.85 10.45 -20.42
C PHE A 343 49.45 9.41 -19.39
N GLN A 344 48.70 9.85 -18.39
CA GLN A 344 48.13 8.97 -17.38
C GLN A 344 46.62 9.17 -17.29
N GLU A 345 45.88 8.08 -17.26
CA GLU A 345 44.47 8.08 -16.97
C GLU A 345 44.19 7.51 -15.56
N SER A 346 43.14 8.00 -14.92
CA SER A 346 42.70 7.43 -13.65
C SER A 346 42.37 5.95 -13.81
N ALA A 347 42.73 5.15 -12.81
CA ALA A 347 42.44 3.70 -12.79
C ALA A 347 40.94 3.41 -12.88
N GLN A 348 40.63 2.29 -13.49
CA GLN A 348 39.25 1.84 -13.58
C GLN A 348 38.78 1.33 -12.21
N THR A 349 37.67 1.86 -11.71
CA THR A 349 37.00 1.36 -10.47
C THR A 349 36.12 0.17 -10.80
N SER A 350 36.20 -0.91 -10.00
CA SER A 350 35.36 -2.07 -10.17
C SER A 350 33.93 -1.75 -9.75
N PHE A 351 32.94 -1.99 -10.62
CA PHE A 351 31.52 -1.86 -10.30
C PHE A 351 30.94 -3.08 -9.63
N GLN A 352 31.59 -4.23 -9.75
CA GLN A 352 31.03 -5.50 -9.26
C GLN A 352 30.86 -5.50 -7.75
N GLU A 353 31.80 -4.95 -7.00
CA GLU A 353 31.74 -4.87 -5.55
C GLU A 353 30.57 -3.99 -5.07
N PHE A 354 30.34 -2.86 -5.73
CA PHE A 354 29.21 -1.98 -5.44
C PHE A 354 27.85 -2.64 -5.75
N LEU A 355 27.78 -3.39 -6.85
CA LEU A 355 26.57 -4.14 -7.21
C LEU A 355 26.29 -5.26 -6.21
N GLN A 356 27.32 -5.95 -5.74
CA GLN A 356 27.18 -7.02 -4.78
C GLN A 356 26.74 -6.47 -3.41
N ALA A 357 27.35 -5.37 -2.95
CA ALA A 357 26.97 -4.71 -1.72
C ALA A 357 25.50 -4.21 -1.76
N ALA A 358 25.09 -3.55 -2.84
CA ALA A 358 23.72 -3.11 -3.01
C ALA A 358 22.72 -4.29 -3.04
N LYS A 359 23.08 -5.40 -3.69
CA LYS A 359 22.29 -6.62 -3.69
C LYS A 359 22.12 -7.20 -2.29
N GLN A 360 23.20 -7.22 -1.50
CA GLN A 360 23.14 -7.70 -0.12
C GLN A 360 22.23 -6.81 0.73
N ASP A 361 22.34 -5.48 0.61
CA ASP A 361 21.48 -4.54 1.32
C ASP A 361 19.99 -4.73 0.99
N VAL A 362 19.65 -5.02 -0.27
CA VAL A 362 18.29 -5.34 -0.69
C VAL A 362 17.82 -6.69 -0.11
N GLN A 363 18.70 -7.69 -0.03
CA GLN A 363 18.38 -8.97 0.61
C GLN A 363 18.15 -8.80 2.11
N ASP A 364 18.96 -7.99 2.78
CA ASP A 364 18.78 -7.66 4.18
C ASP A 364 17.45 -6.92 4.41
N LEU A 365 17.11 -5.96 3.56
CA LEU A 365 15.84 -5.26 3.60
C LEU A 365 14.65 -6.21 3.43
N ALA A 366 14.71 -7.12 2.46
CA ALA A 366 13.68 -8.13 2.23
C ALA A 366 13.49 -9.03 3.45
N SER A 367 14.59 -9.48 4.07
CA SER A 367 14.58 -10.33 5.25
C SER A 367 14.00 -9.62 6.48
N LEU A 368 14.46 -8.40 6.76
CA LEU A 368 14.03 -7.61 7.92
C LEU A 368 12.58 -7.16 7.84
N THR A 369 12.08 -6.90 6.63
CA THR A 369 10.69 -6.48 6.40
C THR A 369 9.74 -7.64 6.18
N TYR A 370 10.22 -8.89 6.20
CA TYR A 370 9.45 -10.10 5.86
C TYR A 370 8.77 -9.98 4.48
N THR A 371 9.45 -9.35 3.52
CA THR A 371 8.95 -9.18 2.17
C THR A 371 9.65 -10.19 1.25
N PRO A 372 8.93 -11.05 0.52
CA PRO A 372 9.55 -12.01 -0.37
C PRO A 372 10.47 -11.35 -1.40
N MET A 373 11.63 -11.94 -1.67
CA MET A 373 12.63 -11.41 -2.57
C MET A 373 12.11 -11.24 -4.01
N SER A 374 11.09 -12.00 -4.40
CA SER A 374 10.41 -11.89 -5.68
C SER A 374 9.75 -10.53 -5.93
N TYR A 375 9.48 -9.74 -4.88
CA TYR A 375 9.01 -8.36 -5.03
C TYR A 375 10.13 -7.38 -5.39
N PHE A 376 11.39 -7.70 -5.01
CA PHE A 376 12.54 -6.82 -5.24
C PHE A 376 13.31 -7.13 -6.53
N SER A 377 13.32 -8.38 -6.94
CA SER A 377 14.02 -8.83 -8.15
C SER A 377 13.48 -10.16 -8.65
N ASP A 378 13.53 -10.36 -9.97
CA ASP A 378 13.23 -11.63 -10.64
C ASP A 378 14.30 -12.72 -10.40
N SER A 379 15.12 -12.62 -9.35
CA SER A 379 16.18 -13.59 -9.12
C SER A 379 15.60 -14.95 -8.74
N LEU A 380 15.49 -15.80 -9.75
CA LEU A 380 15.03 -17.19 -9.71
C LEU A 380 15.97 -18.12 -8.91
N ASN A 381 17.05 -17.61 -8.30
CA ASN A 381 18.10 -18.41 -7.68
C ASN A 381 17.91 -18.62 -6.16
N GLN A 382 16.71 -18.48 -5.63
CA GLN A 382 16.45 -18.94 -4.26
C GLN A 382 16.25 -20.45 -4.26
N SER A 383 16.84 -21.13 -3.28
CA SER A 383 16.48 -22.54 -3.03
C SER A 383 14.99 -22.64 -2.71
N SER A 384 14.33 -23.73 -3.11
CA SER A 384 12.90 -23.95 -2.81
C SER A 384 12.60 -23.77 -1.31
N ALA A 385 13.44 -24.29 -0.44
CA ALA A 385 13.31 -24.14 1.01
C ALA A 385 13.41 -22.68 1.48
N GLY A 386 14.30 -21.87 0.90
CA GLY A 386 14.40 -20.44 1.22
C GLY A 386 13.19 -19.63 0.74
N ALA A 387 12.65 -19.97 -0.43
CA ALA A 387 11.44 -19.35 -0.96
C ALA A 387 10.21 -19.69 -0.09
N ASP A 388 10.10 -20.93 0.38
CA ASP A 388 9.00 -21.37 1.24
C ASP A 388 9.07 -20.69 2.62
N ALA A 389 10.24 -20.59 3.23
CA ALA A 389 10.43 -19.87 4.50
C ALA A 389 10.09 -18.35 4.36
N ALA A 390 10.52 -17.71 3.28
CA ALA A 390 10.18 -16.32 3.02
C ALA A 390 8.68 -16.12 2.81
N ARG A 391 8.00 -17.10 2.18
CA ARG A 391 6.55 -17.10 1.98
C ARG A 391 5.81 -17.27 3.31
N GLU A 392 6.27 -18.15 4.18
CA GLU A 392 5.72 -18.37 5.52
C GLU A 392 5.81 -17.10 6.38
N ASN A 393 6.98 -16.46 6.44
CA ASN A 393 7.18 -15.21 7.17
C ASN A 393 6.26 -14.08 6.67
N SER A 394 6.13 -13.93 5.36
CA SER A 394 5.22 -12.97 4.75
C SER A 394 3.76 -13.25 5.10
N THR A 395 3.36 -14.52 5.08
CA THR A 395 2.00 -14.95 5.45
C THR A 395 1.70 -14.64 6.91
N ALA A 396 2.61 -14.97 7.82
CA ALA A 396 2.49 -14.67 9.25
C ALA A 396 2.37 -13.16 9.52
N LYS A 397 3.15 -12.34 8.80
CA LYS A 397 3.05 -10.87 8.86
C LYS A 397 1.68 -10.38 8.46
N VAL A 398 1.14 -10.83 7.33
CA VAL A 398 -0.19 -10.42 6.83
C VAL A 398 -1.29 -10.89 7.79
N GLU A 399 -1.17 -12.11 8.33
CA GLU A 399 -2.14 -12.63 9.30
C GLU A 399 -2.16 -11.81 10.60
N ASP A 400 -1.01 -11.36 11.11
CA ASP A 400 -0.96 -10.43 12.24
C ASP A 400 -1.69 -9.11 11.92
N ARG A 401 -1.55 -8.58 10.71
CA ARG A 401 -2.28 -7.37 10.29
C ARG A 401 -3.78 -7.61 10.21
N ARG A 402 -4.23 -8.75 9.69
CA ARG A 402 -5.65 -9.13 9.67
C ARG A 402 -6.23 -9.19 11.08
N LYS A 403 -5.53 -9.82 12.02
CA LYS A 403 -5.94 -9.89 13.43
C LYS A 403 -6.07 -8.51 14.08
N ARG A 404 -5.20 -7.56 13.72
CA ARG A 404 -5.22 -6.19 14.24
C ARG A 404 -6.32 -5.33 13.62
N PHE A 405 -6.59 -5.50 12.33
CA PHE A 405 -7.60 -4.69 11.63
C PHE A 405 -9.03 -5.24 11.79
N ALA A 406 -9.20 -6.53 12.00
CA ALA A 406 -10.51 -7.15 12.12
C ALA A 406 -11.42 -6.50 13.18
N PRO A 407 -10.99 -6.16 14.42
CA PRO A 407 -11.86 -5.51 15.40
C PRO A 407 -12.34 -4.11 14.94
N ALA A 408 -11.50 -3.36 14.25
CA ALA A 408 -11.89 -2.05 13.72
C ALA A 408 -12.94 -2.18 12.61
N TRP A 409 -12.76 -3.12 11.69
CA TRP A 409 -13.74 -3.42 10.67
C TRP A 409 -15.08 -3.91 11.24
N LYS A 410 -15.06 -4.80 12.24
CA LYS A 410 -16.28 -5.24 12.94
C LYS A 410 -17.04 -4.06 13.55
N ARG A 411 -16.35 -3.14 14.22
CA ARG A 411 -16.95 -1.93 14.82
C ARG A 411 -17.56 -1.02 13.75
N HIS A 412 -16.87 -0.83 12.65
CA HIS A 412 -17.31 0.00 11.53
C HIS A 412 -18.58 -0.57 10.88
N VAL A 413 -18.55 -1.84 10.50
CA VAL A 413 -19.67 -2.51 9.86
C VAL A 413 -20.87 -2.63 10.78
N SER A 414 -20.67 -2.93 12.07
CA SER A 414 -21.75 -2.94 13.06
C SER A 414 -22.47 -1.59 13.13
N LEU A 415 -21.71 -0.48 13.17
CA LEU A 415 -22.31 0.85 13.16
C LEU A 415 -23.03 1.18 11.85
N LEU A 416 -22.45 0.77 10.71
CA LEU A 416 -23.07 0.94 9.39
C LEU A 416 -24.44 0.26 9.33
N LEU A 417 -24.54 -0.97 9.84
CA LEU A 417 -25.77 -1.74 9.91
C LEU A 417 -26.79 -1.08 10.86
N GLU A 418 -26.38 -0.66 12.06
CA GLU A 418 -27.24 0.06 12.99
C GLU A 418 -27.87 1.30 12.35
N LEU A 419 -27.07 2.12 11.66
CA LEU A 419 -27.53 3.35 11.00
C LEU A 419 -28.47 3.08 9.83
N ASN A 420 -28.30 1.97 9.12
CA ASN A 420 -29.18 1.57 8.02
C ASN A 420 -30.43 0.80 8.48
N GLY A 421 -30.59 0.56 9.79
CA GLY A 421 -31.77 -0.07 10.36
C GLY A 421 -31.66 -1.58 10.59
N GLU A 422 -30.54 -2.19 10.21
CA GLU A 422 -30.28 -3.64 10.27
C GLU A 422 -29.72 -4.07 11.65
N LYS A 423 -30.44 -3.73 12.72
CA LYS A 423 -29.98 -3.94 14.12
C LYS A 423 -29.74 -5.40 14.48
N GLU A 424 -30.51 -6.32 13.91
CA GLU A 424 -30.34 -7.75 14.17
C GLU A 424 -29.03 -8.32 13.63
N ARG A 425 -28.51 -7.72 12.54
CA ARG A 425 -27.23 -8.07 11.90
C ARG A 425 -26.04 -7.35 12.51
N ALA A 426 -26.28 -6.31 13.31
CA ALA A 426 -25.27 -5.39 13.82
C ALA A 426 -24.48 -5.92 15.04
N ASP A 427 -24.75 -7.16 15.51
CA ASP A 427 -24.03 -7.75 16.65
C ASP A 427 -22.54 -7.93 16.33
N ILE A 428 -21.71 -7.10 16.95
CA ILE A 428 -20.27 -7.03 16.73
C ILE A 428 -19.54 -8.36 17.01
N ASN A 429 -20.10 -9.18 17.92
CA ASN A 429 -19.48 -10.45 18.29
C ASN A 429 -19.69 -11.52 17.20
N LYS A 430 -20.72 -11.38 16.40
CA LYS A 430 -21.05 -12.31 15.33
C LYS A 430 -20.57 -11.85 13.95
N LEU A 431 -20.15 -10.59 13.84
CA LEU A 431 -19.57 -10.07 12.61
C LEU A 431 -18.16 -10.61 12.43
N GLU A 432 -17.87 -11.12 11.25
CA GLU A 432 -16.53 -11.59 10.87
C GLU A 432 -16.17 -11.12 9.45
N PRO A 433 -15.02 -10.45 9.26
CA PRO A 433 -14.53 -10.12 7.92
C PRO A 433 -14.08 -11.39 7.20
N ILE A 434 -14.48 -11.55 5.95
CA ILE A 434 -14.02 -12.60 5.05
C ILE A 434 -12.83 -12.04 4.28
N TRP A 435 -11.65 -12.54 4.59
CA TRP A 435 -10.41 -12.10 3.95
C TRP A 435 -10.15 -12.86 2.65
N GLY A 436 -9.50 -12.21 1.70
CA GLY A 436 -8.95 -12.86 0.53
C GLY A 436 -7.87 -13.90 0.86
N PRO A 437 -7.42 -14.69 -0.10
CA PRO A 437 -6.41 -15.71 0.13
C PRO A 437 -5.07 -15.08 0.57
N LEU A 438 -4.41 -15.71 1.54
CA LEU A 438 -3.08 -15.28 2.02
C LEU A 438 -1.98 -15.56 1.00
N GLN A 439 -2.16 -16.60 0.21
CA GLN A 439 -1.20 -17.04 -0.80
C GLN A 439 -1.87 -17.11 -2.17
N THR A 440 -1.12 -16.79 -3.20
CA THR A 440 -1.55 -16.98 -4.58
C THR A 440 -1.17 -18.40 -5.00
N TYR A 441 -2.17 -19.23 -5.22
CA TYR A 441 -2.01 -20.60 -5.70
C TYR A 441 -2.23 -20.67 -7.21
N THR A 442 -1.51 -21.54 -7.88
CA THR A 442 -1.77 -21.86 -9.26
C THR A 442 -3.13 -22.56 -9.42
N LEU A 443 -3.71 -22.49 -10.60
CA LEU A 443 -4.99 -23.17 -10.85
C LEU A 443 -4.91 -24.67 -10.56
N THR A 444 -3.78 -25.30 -10.88
CA THR A 444 -3.52 -26.72 -10.62
C THR A 444 -3.52 -27.04 -9.13
N GLU A 445 -2.85 -26.22 -8.32
CA GLU A 445 -2.83 -26.39 -6.86
C GLU A 445 -4.24 -26.21 -6.27
N LYS A 446 -4.98 -25.19 -6.71
CA LYS A 446 -6.35 -24.94 -6.26
C LYS A 446 -7.28 -26.10 -6.60
N THR A 447 -7.22 -26.63 -7.82
CA THR A 447 -8.06 -27.74 -8.24
C THR A 447 -7.69 -29.03 -7.52
N ALA A 448 -6.41 -29.27 -7.26
CA ALA A 448 -5.96 -30.42 -6.46
C ALA A 448 -6.44 -30.33 -5.01
N ALA A 449 -6.32 -29.14 -4.39
CA ALA A 449 -6.83 -28.90 -3.03
C ALA A 449 -8.35 -29.11 -2.96
N PHE A 450 -9.11 -28.55 -3.89
CA PHE A 450 -10.56 -28.75 -3.98
C PHE A 450 -10.94 -30.22 -4.12
N ALA A 451 -10.29 -30.95 -5.04
CA ALA A 451 -10.55 -32.36 -5.26
C ALA A 451 -10.26 -33.19 -3.98
N THR A 452 -9.19 -32.86 -3.26
CA THR A 452 -8.82 -33.52 -2.00
C THR A 452 -9.85 -33.25 -0.91
N LEU A 453 -10.30 -32.02 -0.75
CA LEU A 453 -11.32 -31.63 0.24
C LEU A 453 -12.64 -32.37 0.00
N VAL A 454 -13.10 -32.38 -1.23
CA VAL A 454 -14.34 -33.08 -1.63
C VAL A 454 -14.21 -34.59 -1.45
N ALA A 455 -13.07 -35.20 -1.80
CA ALA A 455 -12.80 -36.62 -1.63
C ALA A 455 -12.84 -37.05 -0.17
N ASN A 456 -12.45 -36.16 0.76
CA ASN A 456 -12.50 -36.39 2.21
C ASN A 456 -13.88 -36.06 2.84
N GLY A 457 -14.91 -35.79 2.04
CA GLY A 457 -16.28 -35.59 2.53
C GLY A 457 -16.58 -34.20 3.07
N ILE A 458 -15.72 -33.20 2.81
CA ILE A 458 -15.99 -31.81 3.17
C ILE A 458 -17.09 -31.24 2.27
N ALA A 459 -18.01 -30.45 2.84
CA ALA A 459 -19.09 -29.83 2.09
C ALA A 459 -18.58 -29.01 0.89
N ILE A 460 -19.28 -29.09 -0.24
CA ILE A 460 -18.87 -28.45 -1.52
C ILE A 460 -18.68 -26.94 -1.32
N SER A 461 -19.55 -26.25 -0.59
CA SER A 461 -19.42 -24.83 -0.28
C SER A 461 -18.12 -24.49 0.44
N THR A 462 -17.73 -25.32 1.41
CA THR A 462 -16.47 -25.16 2.13
C THR A 462 -15.27 -25.48 1.24
N ALA A 463 -15.37 -26.52 0.41
CA ALA A 463 -14.30 -26.86 -0.56
C ALA A 463 -14.12 -25.79 -1.63
N LEU A 464 -15.19 -25.14 -2.12
CA LEU A 464 -15.13 -23.99 -3.03
C LEU A 464 -14.45 -22.80 -2.37
N ARG A 465 -14.75 -22.54 -1.09
CA ARG A 465 -14.17 -21.43 -0.34
C ARG A 465 -12.69 -21.66 -0.04
N GLU A 466 -12.36 -22.79 0.56
CA GLU A 466 -11.00 -23.08 1.06
C GLU A 466 -10.06 -23.61 -0.04
N GLY A 467 -10.59 -24.39 -0.99
CA GLY A 467 -9.80 -24.97 -2.08
C GLY A 467 -9.65 -24.05 -3.30
N LEU A 468 -10.73 -23.48 -3.79
CA LEU A 468 -10.72 -22.61 -4.97
C LEU A 468 -10.66 -21.12 -4.62
N HIS A 469 -10.87 -20.75 -3.35
CA HIS A 469 -10.92 -19.37 -2.87
C HIS A 469 -11.99 -18.52 -3.58
N PHE A 470 -13.16 -19.11 -3.81
CA PHE A 470 -14.28 -18.40 -4.40
C PHE A 470 -14.82 -17.33 -3.45
N THR A 471 -15.24 -16.20 -4.04
CA THR A 471 -15.97 -15.17 -3.28
C THR A 471 -17.34 -15.70 -2.86
N PRO A 472 -17.96 -15.10 -1.81
CA PRO A 472 -19.30 -15.47 -1.39
C PRO A 472 -20.32 -15.52 -2.52
N GLU A 473 -20.30 -14.55 -3.41
CA GLU A 473 -21.18 -14.49 -4.59
C GLU A 473 -20.91 -15.61 -5.59
N GLN A 474 -19.63 -15.92 -5.83
CA GLN A 474 -19.24 -17.03 -6.71
C GLN A 474 -19.69 -18.37 -6.13
N ILE A 475 -19.63 -18.56 -4.81
CA ILE A 475 -20.11 -19.78 -4.13
C ILE A 475 -21.62 -19.90 -4.30
N THR A 476 -22.37 -18.83 -4.05
CA THR A 476 -23.83 -18.81 -4.22
C THR A 476 -24.23 -19.13 -5.66
N ARG A 477 -23.57 -18.52 -6.63
CA ARG A 477 -23.80 -18.82 -8.06
C ARG A 477 -23.48 -20.27 -8.40
N ALA A 478 -22.33 -20.78 -7.97
CA ALA A 478 -21.95 -22.17 -8.20
C ALA A 478 -22.95 -23.17 -7.57
N GLN A 479 -23.50 -22.87 -6.39
CA GLN A 479 -24.53 -23.71 -5.77
C GLN A 479 -25.83 -23.73 -6.57
N VAL A 480 -26.25 -22.59 -7.12
CA VAL A 480 -27.41 -22.51 -8.01
C VAL A 480 -27.17 -23.33 -9.28
N GLU A 481 -26.03 -23.15 -9.92
CA GLU A 481 -25.65 -23.87 -11.15
C GLU A 481 -25.60 -25.40 -10.93
N ILE A 482 -25.01 -25.86 -9.82
CA ILE A 482 -24.97 -27.28 -9.46
C ILE A 482 -26.39 -27.84 -9.25
N ARG A 483 -27.26 -27.09 -8.59
CA ARG A 483 -28.65 -27.50 -8.37
C ARG A 483 -29.42 -27.55 -9.68
N ASP A 484 -29.27 -26.57 -10.54
CA ASP A 484 -29.94 -26.52 -11.85
C ASP A 484 -29.45 -27.65 -12.75
N GLU A 485 -28.15 -27.96 -12.77
CA GLU A 485 -27.59 -29.09 -13.50
C GLU A 485 -28.14 -30.45 -12.97
N ALA A 486 -28.30 -30.60 -11.65
CA ALA A 486 -28.91 -31.77 -11.05
C ALA A 486 -30.38 -31.93 -11.45
N LEU A 487 -31.17 -30.85 -11.46
CA LEU A 487 -32.56 -30.83 -11.94
C LEU A 487 -32.64 -31.17 -13.43
N TRP A 488 -31.82 -30.60 -14.28
CA TRP A 488 -31.75 -30.92 -15.69
C TRP A 488 -31.44 -32.41 -15.93
N ASN A 489 -30.46 -32.97 -15.22
CA ASN A 489 -30.11 -34.38 -15.33
C ASN A 489 -31.28 -35.30 -14.88
N GLN A 490 -32.10 -34.84 -13.92
CA GLN A 490 -33.26 -35.55 -13.46
C GLN A 490 -34.45 -35.48 -14.45
N VAL A 491 -34.65 -34.31 -15.08
CA VAL A 491 -35.72 -34.07 -16.08
C VAL A 491 -35.46 -34.78 -17.42
N ILE A 492 -34.23 -34.82 -17.90
CA ILE A 492 -33.87 -35.40 -19.20
C ILE A 492 -33.79 -36.94 -19.14
N GLY A 493 -33.91 -37.56 -17.93
CA GLY A 493 -33.94 -39.01 -17.79
C GLY A 493 -32.67 -39.74 -18.17
N GLN A 494 -31.51 -39.05 -18.16
CA GLN A 494 -30.20 -39.67 -18.32
C GLN A 494 -29.71 -40.25 -17.00
N SER A 495 -30.29 -41.36 -16.60
CA SER A 495 -30.02 -42.04 -15.34
C SER A 495 -28.64 -42.76 -15.28
N ASN A 496 -27.69 -42.49 -16.12
CA ASN A 496 -26.41 -43.23 -16.11
C ASN A 496 -25.15 -42.41 -16.40
N GLN A 497 -25.14 -41.12 -16.10
CA GLN A 497 -23.87 -40.40 -16.09
C GLN A 497 -23.69 -39.75 -14.71
N GLY A 498 -22.72 -40.27 -13.99
CA GLY A 498 -22.42 -39.85 -12.62
C GLY A 498 -22.30 -38.35 -12.45
N THR A 499 -22.46 -37.90 -11.21
CA THR A 499 -22.34 -36.51 -10.78
C THR A 499 -21.13 -35.81 -11.43
N PRO A 500 -21.11 -34.47 -11.56
CA PRO A 500 -19.96 -33.72 -12.10
C PRO A 500 -18.61 -34.11 -11.47
N LEU A 501 -18.66 -34.57 -10.23
CA LEU A 501 -17.51 -35.13 -9.49
C LEU A 501 -17.02 -36.47 -10.04
N THR A 502 -17.89 -37.28 -10.62
CA THR A 502 -17.52 -38.56 -11.26
C THR A 502 -16.90 -38.31 -12.63
N ARG A 503 -17.38 -37.28 -13.37
CA ARG A 503 -16.76 -36.80 -14.62
C ARG A 503 -15.36 -36.26 -14.39
N ALA A 504 -15.14 -35.47 -13.33
CA ALA A 504 -13.81 -35.00 -12.97
C ALA A 504 -12.85 -36.14 -12.61
N LYS A 505 -13.35 -37.19 -11.92
CA LYS A 505 -12.57 -38.41 -11.66
C LYS A 505 -12.23 -39.21 -12.94
N GLN A 506 -13.17 -39.31 -13.88
CA GLN A 506 -12.95 -39.98 -15.16
C GLN A 506 -12.02 -39.15 -16.07
N ALA A 507 -12.17 -37.83 -16.13
CA ALA A 507 -11.26 -36.96 -16.87
C ALA A 507 -9.82 -37.03 -16.34
N ASN A 508 -9.63 -37.00 -15.01
CA ASN A 508 -8.30 -37.17 -14.41
C ASN A 508 -7.69 -38.56 -14.63
N SER A 509 -8.52 -39.63 -14.68
CA SER A 509 -8.03 -40.98 -14.98
C SER A 509 -7.66 -41.14 -16.44
N MET A 510 -8.39 -40.48 -17.38
CA MET A 510 -8.04 -40.44 -18.80
C MET A 510 -6.74 -39.65 -19.03
N THR A 511 -6.58 -38.50 -18.41
CA THR A 511 -5.34 -37.69 -18.54
C THR A 511 -4.13 -38.42 -17.99
N GLN A 512 -4.26 -39.17 -16.89
CA GLN A 512 -3.16 -40.00 -16.35
C GLN A 512 -2.83 -41.20 -17.23
N GLN A 513 -3.81 -41.79 -17.92
CA GLN A 513 -3.57 -42.85 -18.90
C GLN A 513 -2.88 -42.32 -20.15
N ASP A 514 -3.25 -41.16 -20.65
CA ASP A 514 -2.61 -40.50 -21.79
C ASP A 514 -1.18 -40.08 -21.48
N ASP A 515 -0.91 -39.52 -20.28
CA ASP A 515 0.45 -39.18 -19.84
C ASP A 515 1.35 -40.41 -19.67
N ASN A 516 0.78 -41.54 -19.23
CA ASN A 516 1.53 -42.80 -19.12
C ASN A 516 1.79 -43.42 -20.47
N ALA A 517 0.86 -43.30 -21.41
CA ALA A 517 1.02 -43.74 -22.80
C ALA A 517 2.10 -42.90 -23.52
N LEU A 518 2.10 -41.59 -23.36
CA LEU A 518 3.12 -40.69 -23.89
C LEU A 518 4.52 -40.96 -23.32
N LYS A 519 4.62 -41.25 -21.99
CA LYS A 519 5.89 -41.64 -21.38
C LYS A 519 6.43 -42.98 -21.86
N GLN A 520 5.54 -43.95 -22.13
CA GLN A 520 5.93 -45.22 -22.74
C GLN A 520 6.37 -45.07 -24.18
N GLN A 521 5.71 -44.19 -24.96
CA GLN A 521 6.10 -43.89 -26.34
C GLN A 521 7.47 -43.19 -26.40
N ASN A 522 7.75 -42.24 -25.51
CA ASN A 522 9.04 -41.56 -25.45
C ASN A 522 10.16 -42.50 -25.00
N GLN A 523 9.93 -43.41 -24.04
CA GLN A 523 10.91 -44.42 -23.64
C GLN A 523 11.20 -45.41 -24.77
N SER A 524 10.19 -45.74 -25.58
CA SER A 524 10.37 -46.60 -26.76
C SER A 524 11.16 -45.90 -27.86
N ALA A 525 10.98 -44.59 -28.05
CA ALA A 525 11.75 -43.80 -28.99
C ALA A 525 13.22 -43.65 -28.61
N ASP A 526 13.51 -43.46 -27.30
CA ASP A 526 14.88 -43.38 -26.76
C ASP A 526 15.63 -44.70 -26.92
N VAL A 527 14.97 -45.85 -26.65
CA VAL A 527 15.56 -47.20 -26.87
C VAL A 527 15.87 -47.47 -28.33
N ILE A 528 15.03 -46.98 -29.27
CA ILE A 528 15.26 -47.09 -30.70
C ILE A 528 16.41 -46.17 -31.16
N ALA A 529 16.52 -44.98 -30.58
CA ALA A 529 17.62 -44.04 -30.86
C ALA A 529 18.98 -44.61 -30.36
N GLN A 530 18.98 -45.20 -29.17
CA GLN A 530 20.16 -45.84 -28.59
C GLN A 530 20.64 -47.05 -29.39
N LYS A 531 19.73 -47.88 -29.90
CA LYS A 531 20.06 -49.01 -30.79
C LYS A 531 20.54 -48.58 -32.17
N ARG A 532 20.17 -47.42 -32.68
CA ARG A 532 20.73 -46.86 -33.92
C ARG A 532 22.12 -46.29 -33.74
N GLY A 533 22.42 -45.68 -32.58
CA GLY A 533 23.75 -45.18 -32.25
C GLY A 533 24.79 -46.32 -32.14
N GLU A 534 24.39 -47.47 -31.57
CA GLU A 534 25.27 -48.65 -31.45
C GLU A 534 25.50 -49.42 -32.76
N ALA A 535 24.62 -49.22 -33.75
CA ALA A 535 24.77 -49.83 -35.09
C ALA A 535 25.71 -49.01 -36.00
N ASP A 536 25.84 -47.71 -35.80
CA ASP A 536 26.76 -46.84 -36.56
C ASP A 536 28.21 -46.89 -36.03
N ASP A 537 28.41 -47.19 -34.75
CA ASP A 537 29.77 -47.37 -34.15
C ASP A 537 30.42 -48.74 -34.47
N SER A 538 29.65 -49.69 -35.00
CA SER A 538 30.17 -50.96 -35.41
C SER A 538 30.51 -51.08 -36.94
N ALA A 539 30.36 -49.99 -37.67
CA ALA A 539 30.60 -49.93 -39.12
C ALA A 539 31.76 -48.99 -39.56
N ASN A 540 32.60 -48.54 -38.57
CA ASN A 540 33.83 -47.81 -38.87
C ASN A 540 35.05 -48.53 -38.33
#